data_27fe0f336b991477632aa1521a71dcd4
#
_entry.id   27fe0f336b991477632aa1521a71dcd4
#
_cell.length_a   1.000
_cell.length_b   1.000
_cell.length_c   1.000
_cell.angle_alpha   90.00
_cell.angle_beta   90.00
_cell.angle_gamma   90.00
#
_symmetry.space_group_name_H-M   'P 1'
#
loop_
_entity.id
_entity.type
_entity.pdbx_description
1 polymer ?
#
loop_
_entity_poly.entity_id
_entity_poly.type
_entity_poly.pdbx_seq_one_letter_code
_entity_poly.pdbx_strand_id
1 'polypeptide(L)'
;MRFGLFCSPKADAPGFRPETGRGFFDYLEFNIEAEALGFHSSFSVEHHFSGWNQVSSTLMLLSALAMRTTTLGLGTAVIVPPWHNPVLLAEEAATLDLLSHGRLGLGIGKGYRHSEFKGFQVSPDEAEARFDEAVEVMTRAWTTRERFSHKGRFWHFEDIIVEPPPTQSPHPPLWVAAGNPHSIRRAAARGFN
;
A
#
# COMPACT_ATOMS: atom_id res chain seq x y z
N MET A 1 -12.00 -8.84 -21.36
CA MET A 1 -10.74 -8.16 -21.03
C MET A 1 -11.03 -7.24 -19.85
N ARG A 2 -10.12 -7.13 -18.89
CA ARG A 2 -10.28 -6.24 -17.72
C ARG A 2 -9.33 -5.07 -17.85
N PHE A 3 -9.81 -3.85 -17.69
CA PHE A 3 -9.00 -2.64 -17.72
C PHE A 3 -8.92 -2.04 -16.33
N GLY A 4 -7.73 -1.65 -15.93
CA GLY A 4 -7.49 -0.93 -14.68
C GLY A 4 -6.86 0.44 -14.96
N LEU A 5 -6.97 1.33 -13.99
CA LEU A 5 -6.32 2.62 -13.98
C LEU A 5 -5.05 2.57 -13.14
N PHE A 6 -4.05 3.32 -13.54
CA PHE A 6 -2.91 3.68 -12.73
C PHE A 6 -2.84 5.20 -12.65
N CYS A 7 -3.25 5.74 -11.52
CA CYS A 7 -3.37 7.18 -11.34
C CYS A 7 -3.09 7.58 -9.89
N SER A 8 -2.85 8.85 -9.67
CA SER A 8 -2.57 9.41 -8.36
C SER A 8 -3.09 10.84 -8.31
N PRO A 9 -3.67 11.27 -7.19
CA PRO A 9 -4.01 12.68 -7.03
C PRO A 9 -2.75 13.53 -7.05
N LYS A 10 -2.94 14.78 -7.41
CA LYS A 10 -1.91 15.80 -7.37
C LYS A 10 -2.51 17.06 -6.75
N ALA A 11 -1.80 17.64 -5.80
CA ALA A 11 -2.21 18.91 -5.23
C ALA A 11 -2.19 20.06 -6.26
N ASP A 12 -3.07 21.03 -6.08
CA ASP A 12 -3.28 22.11 -7.04
C ASP A 12 -2.11 23.08 -7.14
N ALA A 13 -1.42 23.30 -6.01
CA ALA A 13 -0.36 24.30 -5.92
C ALA A 13 0.99 23.66 -5.58
N PRO A 14 2.07 23.98 -6.29
CA PRO A 14 3.41 23.56 -5.88
C PRO A 14 3.86 24.31 -4.62
N GLY A 15 4.62 23.61 -3.78
CA GLY A 15 5.23 24.15 -2.58
C GLY A 15 4.32 24.12 -1.35
N PHE A 16 4.74 24.83 -0.28
CA PHE A 16 4.08 24.84 1.02
C PHE A 16 2.94 25.85 1.13
N ARG A 17 2.17 26.04 0.08
CA ARG A 17 0.99 26.90 0.10
C ARG A 17 -0.20 26.15 0.70
N PRO A 18 -1.17 26.85 1.30
CA PRO A 18 -2.41 26.21 1.71
C PRO A 18 -3.06 25.48 0.54
N GLU A 19 -3.37 24.23 0.77
CA GLU A 19 -3.94 23.31 -0.22
C GLU A 19 -5.47 23.31 -0.11
N THR A 20 -6.17 23.36 -1.25
CA THR A 20 -7.63 23.29 -1.27
C THR A 20 -8.17 21.86 -1.23
N GLY A 21 -7.30 20.89 -1.51
CA GLY A 21 -7.67 19.48 -1.67
C GLY A 21 -8.36 19.17 -3.01
N ARG A 22 -8.50 20.15 -3.91
CA ARG A 22 -9.22 19.98 -5.16
C ARG A 22 -8.72 18.81 -5.98
N GLY A 23 -7.41 18.68 -6.17
CA GLY A 23 -6.82 17.56 -6.93
C GLY A 23 -7.09 16.19 -6.32
N PHE A 24 -7.31 16.11 -5.00
CA PHE A 24 -7.73 14.89 -4.32
C PHE A 24 -9.22 14.61 -4.53
N PHE A 25 -10.07 15.63 -4.48
CA PHE A 25 -11.49 15.47 -4.81
C PHE A 25 -11.68 15.10 -6.28
N ASP A 26 -11.00 15.77 -7.21
CA ASP A 26 -11.03 15.43 -8.64
C ASP A 26 -10.58 13.97 -8.89
N TYR A 27 -9.57 13.48 -8.15
CA TYR A 27 -9.17 12.08 -8.19
C TYR A 27 -10.29 11.13 -7.74
N LEU A 28 -11.01 11.46 -6.67
CA LEU A 28 -12.12 10.62 -6.20
C LEU A 28 -13.24 10.58 -7.23
N GLU A 29 -13.68 11.73 -7.75
CA GLU A 29 -14.73 11.82 -8.78
C GLU A 29 -14.33 11.08 -10.06
N PHE A 30 -13.08 11.24 -10.53
CA PHE A 30 -12.56 10.51 -11.68
C PHE A 30 -12.67 8.99 -11.52
N ASN A 31 -12.35 8.46 -10.33
CA ASN A 31 -12.44 7.03 -10.07
C ASN A 31 -13.88 6.52 -9.94
N ILE A 32 -14.81 7.37 -9.44
CA ILE A 32 -16.24 7.06 -9.41
C ILE A 32 -16.79 6.96 -10.84
N GLU A 33 -16.43 7.92 -11.72
CA GLU A 33 -16.79 7.86 -13.13
C GLU A 33 -16.18 6.64 -13.83
N ALA A 34 -14.94 6.30 -13.51
CA ALA A 34 -14.29 5.12 -14.06
C ALA A 34 -15.02 3.82 -13.66
N GLU A 35 -15.49 3.70 -12.42
CA GLU A 35 -16.34 2.59 -12.00
C GLU A 35 -17.63 2.52 -12.83
N ALA A 36 -18.30 3.64 -13.01
CA ALA A 36 -19.53 3.73 -13.81
C ALA A 36 -19.30 3.36 -15.30
N LEU A 37 -18.11 3.61 -15.84
CA LEU A 37 -17.68 3.22 -17.18
C LEU A 37 -17.21 1.75 -17.28
N GLY A 38 -17.20 1.00 -16.16
CA GLY A 38 -16.85 -0.41 -16.13
C GLY A 38 -15.36 -0.72 -16.03
N PHE A 39 -14.53 0.25 -15.60
CA PHE A 39 -13.15 -0.07 -15.22
C PHE A 39 -13.13 -1.03 -14.03
N HIS A 40 -12.20 -1.99 -14.10
CA HIS A 40 -12.12 -3.07 -13.11
C HIS A 40 -11.44 -2.65 -11.81
N SER A 41 -10.42 -1.80 -11.89
CA SER A 41 -9.57 -1.45 -10.75
C SER A 41 -8.87 -0.10 -10.93
N SER A 42 -8.47 0.50 -9.82
CA SER A 42 -7.63 1.69 -9.78
C SER A 42 -6.46 1.47 -8.81
N PHE A 43 -5.26 1.78 -9.27
CA PHE A 43 -4.02 1.66 -8.49
C PHE A 43 -3.41 3.03 -8.25
N SER A 44 -3.07 3.33 -6.99
CA SER A 44 -2.44 4.58 -6.57
C SER A 44 -1.05 4.37 -6.01
N VAL A 45 -0.20 5.37 -6.12
CA VAL A 45 1.20 5.34 -5.66
C VAL A 45 1.34 5.82 -4.22
N GLU A 46 2.48 5.54 -3.61
CA GLU A 46 2.97 6.21 -2.40
C GLU A 46 4.26 6.97 -2.73
N HIS A 47 4.27 8.28 -2.48
CA HIS A 47 5.45 9.10 -2.62
C HIS A 47 5.56 10.15 -1.52
N HIS A 48 6.79 10.37 -1.05
CA HIS A 48 7.10 11.30 0.02
C HIS A 48 8.17 12.31 -0.41
N PHE A 49 8.18 13.47 0.22
CA PHE A 49 9.23 14.49 0.10
C PHE A 49 9.56 14.90 -1.35
N SER A 50 8.65 14.66 -2.29
CA SER A 50 8.90 14.90 -3.72
C SER A 50 8.85 16.39 -4.09
N GLY A 51 8.19 17.22 -3.29
CA GLY A 51 7.87 18.61 -3.63
C GLY A 51 6.80 18.77 -4.71
N TRP A 52 6.24 17.67 -5.23
CA TRP A 52 5.22 17.64 -6.27
C TRP A 52 3.81 17.38 -5.71
N ASN A 53 3.66 17.45 -4.40
CA ASN A 53 2.39 17.26 -3.70
C ASN A 53 1.67 15.97 -4.10
N GLN A 54 2.42 14.88 -4.24
CA GLN A 54 1.86 13.56 -4.50
C GLN A 54 1.30 12.94 -3.22
N VAL A 55 0.45 11.93 -3.38
CA VAL A 55 -0.13 11.22 -2.23
C VAL A 55 0.95 10.49 -1.43
N SER A 56 0.93 10.68 -0.12
CA SER A 56 1.81 10.01 0.84
C SER A 56 1.06 9.03 1.76
N SER A 57 -0.23 9.25 1.98
CA SER A 57 -1.11 8.39 2.78
C SER A 57 -2.09 7.64 1.86
N THR A 58 -1.55 6.70 1.09
CA THR A 58 -2.29 6.02 0.03
C THR A 58 -3.46 5.20 0.56
N LEU A 59 -3.28 4.44 1.67
CA LEU A 59 -4.36 3.65 2.24
C LEU A 59 -5.50 4.52 2.78
N MET A 60 -5.19 5.68 3.35
CA MET A 60 -6.22 6.65 3.78
C MET A 60 -7.02 7.17 2.58
N LEU A 61 -6.36 7.53 1.47
CA LEU A 61 -7.02 7.96 0.25
C LEU A 61 -7.90 6.85 -0.34
N LEU A 62 -7.39 5.63 -0.41
CA LEU A 62 -8.14 4.48 -0.90
C LEU A 62 -9.31 4.12 0.02
N SER A 63 -9.23 4.38 1.33
CA SER A 63 -10.37 4.23 2.25
C SER A 63 -11.50 5.21 1.92
N ALA A 64 -11.16 6.46 1.58
CA ALA A 64 -12.16 7.42 1.11
C ALA A 64 -12.81 6.96 -0.21
N LEU A 65 -12.02 6.42 -1.14
CA LEU A 65 -12.52 5.88 -2.41
C LEU A 65 -13.36 4.62 -2.20
N ALA A 66 -13.00 3.75 -1.25
CA ALA A 66 -13.74 2.55 -0.90
C ALA A 66 -15.20 2.84 -0.51
N MET A 67 -15.40 3.96 0.22
CA MET A 67 -16.73 4.41 0.66
C MET A 67 -17.56 5.07 -0.45
N ARG A 68 -16.95 5.40 -1.58
CA ARG A 68 -17.58 6.07 -2.73
C ARG A 68 -17.80 5.14 -3.91
N THR A 69 -17.25 3.93 -3.88
CA THR A 69 -17.31 2.91 -4.94
C THR A 69 -17.80 1.58 -4.37
N THR A 70 -18.33 0.72 -5.24
CA THR A 70 -18.94 -0.56 -4.83
C THR A 70 -18.29 -1.78 -5.45
N THR A 71 -17.75 -1.64 -6.68
CA THR A 71 -17.22 -2.73 -7.48
C THR A 71 -15.77 -2.52 -7.90
N LEU A 72 -15.30 -1.26 -7.92
CA LEU A 72 -13.95 -0.91 -8.34
C LEU A 72 -12.92 -1.56 -7.41
N GLY A 73 -12.03 -2.37 -7.96
CA GLY A 73 -10.87 -2.89 -7.23
C GLY A 73 -9.92 -1.75 -6.85
N LEU A 74 -9.43 -1.77 -5.63
CA LEU A 74 -8.57 -0.73 -5.06
C LEU A 74 -7.18 -1.28 -4.86
N GLY A 75 -6.19 -0.64 -5.45
CA GLY A 75 -4.81 -1.14 -5.39
C GLY A 75 -3.78 -0.07 -5.04
N THR A 76 -2.68 -0.53 -4.49
CA THR A 76 -1.47 0.28 -4.34
C THR A 76 -0.42 -0.14 -5.37
N ALA A 77 0.29 0.82 -5.94
CA ALA A 77 1.38 0.54 -6.89
C ALA A 77 2.52 1.55 -6.74
N VAL A 78 3.19 1.50 -5.60
CA VAL A 78 3.13 0.53 -4.51
C VAL A 78 3.19 1.23 -3.16
N ILE A 79 2.80 0.54 -2.08
CA ILE A 79 3.21 0.90 -0.71
C ILE A 79 4.66 0.44 -0.51
N VAL A 80 5.41 1.14 0.32
CA VAL A 80 6.83 0.87 0.58
C VAL A 80 7.03 0.41 2.03
N PRO A 81 6.84 -0.88 2.36
CA PRO A 81 6.91 -1.39 3.74
C PRO A 81 8.15 -0.99 4.53
N PRO A 82 9.35 -0.80 3.93
CA PRO A 82 10.53 -0.31 4.65
C PRO A 82 10.36 1.03 5.38
N TRP A 83 9.41 1.87 4.97
CA TRP A 83 9.09 3.14 5.63
C TRP A 83 8.13 2.98 6.82
N HIS A 84 7.39 1.89 6.88
CA HIS A 84 6.26 1.69 7.80
C HIS A 84 6.62 0.80 8.97
N ASN A 85 5.87 0.95 10.06
CA ASN A 85 5.77 -0.11 11.04
C ASN A 85 4.89 -1.22 10.43
N PRO A 86 5.39 -2.46 10.28
CA PRO A 86 4.66 -3.50 9.55
C PRO A 86 3.38 -3.97 10.25
N VAL A 87 3.28 -3.83 11.57
CA VAL A 87 2.05 -4.17 12.31
C VAL A 87 0.98 -3.12 12.00
N LEU A 88 1.30 -1.82 12.12
CA LEU A 88 0.37 -0.75 11.77
C LEU A 88 -0.07 -0.83 10.30
N LEU A 89 0.87 -1.11 9.39
CA LEU A 89 0.54 -1.27 7.98
C LEU A 89 -0.39 -2.48 7.74
N ALA A 90 -0.22 -3.56 8.48
CA ALA A 90 -1.10 -4.72 8.41
C ALA A 90 -2.52 -4.39 8.91
N GLU A 91 -2.65 -3.62 10.00
CA GLU A 91 -3.94 -3.16 10.54
C GLU A 91 -4.66 -2.20 9.58
N GLU A 92 -3.93 -1.24 9.02
CA GLU A 92 -4.46 -0.28 8.03
C GLU A 92 -4.95 -0.99 6.76
N ALA A 93 -4.16 -1.94 6.24
CA ALA A 93 -4.54 -2.72 5.07
C ALA A 93 -5.75 -3.62 5.35
N ALA A 94 -5.83 -4.27 6.51
CA ALA A 94 -6.98 -5.07 6.90
C ALA A 94 -8.24 -4.22 7.09
N THR A 95 -8.10 -3.02 7.67
CA THR A 95 -9.19 -2.07 7.81
C THR A 95 -9.74 -1.63 6.45
N LEU A 96 -8.85 -1.28 5.51
CA LEU A 96 -9.25 -0.94 4.14
C LEU A 96 -9.90 -2.13 3.42
N ASP A 97 -9.39 -3.33 3.63
CA ASP A 97 -9.97 -4.55 3.06
C ASP A 97 -11.42 -4.77 3.53
N LEU A 98 -11.68 -4.56 4.82
CA LEU A 98 -13.04 -4.57 5.37
C LEU A 98 -13.93 -3.47 4.78
N LEU A 99 -13.48 -2.22 4.80
CA LEU A 99 -14.22 -1.07 4.27
C LEU A 99 -14.54 -1.22 2.79
N SER A 100 -13.67 -1.86 2.04
CA SER A 100 -13.87 -2.12 0.62
C SER A 100 -14.63 -3.42 0.31
N HIS A 101 -15.06 -4.18 1.32
CA HIS A 101 -15.68 -5.51 1.13
C HIS A 101 -14.79 -6.46 0.31
N GLY A 102 -13.49 -6.52 0.64
CA GLY A 102 -12.55 -7.44 -0.01
C GLY A 102 -12.10 -7.03 -1.41
N ARG A 103 -12.12 -5.72 -1.75
CA ARG A 103 -11.66 -5.21 -3.04
C ARG A 103 -10.20 -4.74 -3.05
N LEU A 104 -9.49 -4.86 -1.93
CA LEU A 104 -8.09 -4.44 -1.82
C LEU A 104 -7.15 -5.42 -2.54
N GLY A 105 -6.27 -4.88 -3.40
CA GLY A 105 -5.06 -5.54 -3.89
C GLY A 105 -3.84 -4.76 -3.42
N LEU A 106 -3.03 -5.33 -2.54
CA LEU A 106 -1.92 -4.61 -1.92
C LEU A 106 -0.63 -4.79 -2.73
N GLY A 107 -0.31 -3.80 -3.54
CA GLY A 107 0.98 -3.71 -4.23
C GLY A 107 2.04 -3.14 -3.30
N ILE A 108 3.16 -3.83 -3.18
CA ILE A 108 4.26 -3.50 -2.29
C ILE A 108 5.60 -3.43 -3.02
N GLY A 109 6.53 -2.65 -2.50
CA GLY A 109 7.87 -2.51 -3.06
C GLY A 109 8.90 -2.08 -2.03
N LYS A 110 10.18 -2.27 -2.33
CA LYS A 110 11.27 -1.94 -1.40
C LYS A 110 11.68 -0.46 -1.42
N GLY A 111 11.06 0.35 -2.28
CA GLY A 111 11.49 1.73 -2.51
C GLY A 111 12.67 1.85 -3.49
N TYR A 112 12.82 3.04 -4.09
CA TYR A 112 13.90 3.33 -5.03
C TYR A 112 14.38 4.78 -5.01
N ARG A 113 13.61 5.71 -4.43
CA ARG A 113 13.97 7.14 -4.42
C ARG A 113 14.89 7.49 -3.27
N HIS A 114 16.09 7.96 -3.58
CA HIS A 114 17.09 8.37 -2.57
C HIS A 114 16.58 9.45 -1.60
N SER A 115 15.72 10.38 -2.08
CA SER A 115 15.13 11.42 -1.24
C SER A 115 14.22 10.85 -0.15
N GLU A 116 13.47 9.79 -0.47
CA GLU A 116 12.59 9.12 0.48
C GLU A 116 13.41 8.33 1.52
N PHE A 117 14.42 7.57 1.08
CA PHE A 117 15.37 6.90 1.98
C PHE A 117 16.02 7.88 2.97
N LYS A 118 16.50 9.02 2.46
CA LYS A 118 17.09 10.07 3.28
C LYS A 118 16.08 10.67 4.25
N GLY A 119 14.86 10.97 3.79
CA GLY A 119 13.82 11.58 4.61
C GLY A 119 13.37 10.69 5.76
N PHE A 120 13.24 9.39 5.52
CA PHE A 120 12.89 8.40 6.55
C PHE A 120 14.09 7.85 7.34
N GLN A 121 15.31 8.30 7.03
CA GLN A 121 16.55 7.83 7.65
C GLN A 121 16.73 6.31 7.58
N VAL A 122 16.31 5.71 6.48
CA VAL A 122 16.50 4.30 6.16
C VAL A 122 17.65 4.16 5.17
N SER A 123 18.60 3.25 5.42
CA SER A 123 19.66 2.97 4.47
C SER A 123 19.12 2.24 3.24
N PRO A 124 19.45 2.67 2.01
CA PRO A 124 19.13 1.92 0.80
C PRO A 124 19.64 0.48 0.81
N ASP A 125 20.78 0.22 1.48
CA ASP A 125 21.39 -1.11 1.60
C ASP A 125 20.54 -2.05 2.49
N GLU A 126 19.69 -1.50 3.36
CA GLU A 126 18.79 -2.26 4.21
C GLU A 126 17.41 -2.49 3.57
N ALA A 127 17.10 -1.81 2.45
CA ALA A 127 15.76 -1.78 1.87
C ALA A 127 15.19 -3.18 1.61
N GLU A 128 16.01 -4.08 1.08
CA GLU A 128 15.57 -5.44 0.75
C GLU A 128 15.33 -6.28 2.02
N ALA A 129 16.23 -6.20 3.00
CA ALA A 129 16.08 -6.93 4.25
C ALA A 129 14.90 -6.41 5.09
N ARG A 130 14.70 -5.08 5.12
CA ARG A 130 13.51 -4.47 5.75
C ARG A 130 12.21 -4.89 5.05
N PHE A 131 12.21 -4.87 3.71
CA PHE A 131 11.06 -5.32 2.93
C PHE A 131 10.70 -6.77 3.26
N ASP A 132 11.68 -7.66 3.30
CA ASP A 132 11.45 -9.09 3.59
C ASP A 132 10.88 -9.29 5.00
N GLU A 133 11.47 -8.66 6.00
CA GLU A 133 11.02 -8.76 7.38
C GLU A 133 9.62 -8.15 7.56
N ALA A 134 9.35 -7.00 6.94
CA ALA A 134 8.02 -6.38 6.98
C ALA A 134 6.95 -7.29 6.39
N VAL A 135 7.22 -7.88 5.22
CA VAL A 135 6.26 -8.78 4.56
C VAL A 135 6.02 -10.06 5.38
N GLU A 136 7.06 -10.60 6.03
CA GLU A 136 6.92 -11.72 6.95
C GLU A 136 5.98 -11.37 8.12
N VAL A 137 6.23 -10.24 8.79
CA VAL A 137 5.40 -9.76 9.90
C VAL A 137 3.95 -9.54 9.46
N MET A 138 3.74 -8.83 8.36
CA MET A 138 2.40 -8.54 7.82
C MET A 138 1.64 -9.82 7.48
N THR A 139 2.27 -10.74 6.77
CA THR A 139 1.64 -12.02 6.39
C THR A 139 1.27 -12.84 7.62
N ARG A 140 2.18 -12.92 8.59
CA ARG A 140 1.91 -13.60 9.86
C ARG A 140 0.77 -12.94 10.61
N ALA A 141 0.76 -11.62 10.68
CA ALA A 141 -0.28 -10.84 11.36
C ALA A 141 -1.69 -11.10 10.81
N TRP A 142 -1.83 -11.25 9.49
CA TRP A 142 -3.12 -11.54 8.86
C TRP A 142 -3.56 -13.01 8.95
N THR A 143 -2.62 -13.94 9.06
CA THR A 143 -2.90 -15.37 9.00
C THR A 143 -2.98 -16.05 10.36
N THR A 144 -2.37 -15.47 11.40
CA THR A 144 -2.51 -16.00 12.76
C THR A 144 -3.85 -15.60 13.39
N ARG A 145 -4.35 -16.47 14.27
CA ARG A 145 -5.57 -16.20 15.08
C ARG A 145 -5.23 -16.10 16.56
N GLU A 146 -3.95 -16.17 16.89
CA GLU A 146 -3.42 -16.13 18.26
C GLU A 146 -2.44 -14.98 18.38
N ARG A 147 -2.20 -14.57 19.62
CA ARG A 147 -1.13 -13.60 19.91
C ARG A 147 0.22 -14.18 19.52
N PHE A 148 1.08 -13.32 19.01
CA PHE A 148 2.43 -13.72 18.63
C PHE A 148 3.46 -12.65 19.00
N SER A 149 4.69 -13.08 19.10
CA SER A 149 5.86 -12.20 19.23
C SER A 149 6.76 -12.33 18.01
N HIS A 150 7.42 -11.25 17.64
CA HIS A 150 8.42 -11.19 16.58
C HIS A 150 9.69 -10.56 17.11
N LYS A 151 10.84 -11.18 16.87
CA LYS A 151 12.15 -10.65 17.22
C LYS A 151 13.03 -10.71 15.98
N GLY A 152 12.93 -9.68 15.15
CA GLY A 152 13.69 -9.58 13.91
C GLY A 152 14.91 -8.67 14.03
N ARG A 153 15.48 -8.34 12.89
CA ARG A 153 16.61 -7.40 12.79
C ARG A 153 16.16 -5.96 12.97
N PHE A 154 14.99 -5.60 12.45
CA PHE A 154 14.51 -4.22 12.37
C PHE A 154 13.31 -3.97 13.27
N TRP A 155 12.48 -4.98 13.52
CA TRP A 155 11.28 -4.85 14.34
C TRP A 155 11.22 -5.90 15.44
N HIS A 156 10.73 -5.45 16.60
CA HIS A 156 10.50 -6.32 17.75
C HIS A 156 9.09 -6.04 18.27
N PHE A 157 8.29 -7.09 18.39
CA PHE A 157 6.92 -7.00 18.91
C PHE A 157 6.73 -8.12 19.94
N GLU A 158 6.02 -7.84 21.01
CA GLU A 158 5.73 -8.80 22.08
C GLU A 158 4.22 -8.92 22.25
N ASP A 159 3.72 -10.15 22.26
CA ASP A 159 2.35 -10.52 22.59
C ASP A 159 1.29 -9.72 21.83
N ILE A 160 1.48 -9.54 20.53
CA ILE A 160 0.56 -8.78 19.65
C ILE A 160 -0.45 -9.67 18.95
N ILE A 161 -1.58 -9.09 18.60
CA ILE A 161 -2.55 -9.61 17.63
C ILE A 161 -3.03 -8.44 16.77
N VAL A 162 -3.19 -8.66 15.46
CA VAL A 162 -3.67 -7.63 14.55
C VAL A 162 -5.20 -7.66 14.50
N GLU A 163 -5.82 -6.52 14.73
CA GLU A 163 -7.25 -6.30 14.74
C GLU A 163 -7.60 -5.04 13.93
N PRO A 164 -8.59 -5.14 13.01
CA PRO A 164 -9.37 -6.32 12.64
C PRO A 164 -8.59 -7.28 11.72
N PRO A 165 -9.01 -8.55 11.62
CA PRO A 165 -8.52 -9.42 10.57
C PRO A 165 -9.07 -8.99 9.20
N PRO A 166 -8.36 -9.22 8.09
CA PRO A 166 -8.87 -8.89 6.76
C PRO A 166 -10.08 -9.76 6.37
N THR A 167 -10.90 -9.24 5.46
CA THR A 167 -12.03 -9.98 4.86
C THR A 167 -11.54 -11.08 3.92
N GLN A 168 -10.51 -10.80 3.14
CA GLN A 168 -9.93 -11.74 2.19
C GLN A 168 -9.09 -12.82 2.89
N SER A 169 -9.17 -14.05 2.41
CA SER A 169 -8.45 -15.18 2.99
C SER A 169 -7.45 -15.76 1.96
N PRO A 170 -6.21 -16.05 2.36
CA PRO A 170 -5.63 -15.89 3.71
C PRO A 170 -5.34 -14.45 4.10
N HIS A 171 -5.23 -13.54 3.14
CA HIS A 171 -5.03 -12.09 3.25
C HIS A 171 -5.31 -11.42 1.89
N PRO A 172 -5.37 -10.09 1.80
CA PRO A 172 -5.46 -9.39 0.50
C PRO A 172 -4.35 -9.84 -0.46
N PRO A 173 -4.63 -9.99 -1.77
CA PRO A 173 -3.63 -10.35 -2.76
C PRO A 173 -2.43 -9.40 -2.71
N LEU A 174 -1.21 -9.96 -2.63
CA LEU A 174 0.03 -9.20 -2.65
C LEU A 174 0.59 -9.14 -4.08
N TRP A 175 0.90 -7.93 -4.52
CA TRP A 175 1.55 -7.63 -5.79
C TRP A 175 2.91 -7.03 -5.49
N VAL A 176 3.96 -7.49 -6.15
CA VAL A 176 5.31 -7.01 -5.88
C VAL A 176 5.89 -6.30 -7.10
N ALA A 177 6.37 -5.06 -6.88
CA ALA A 177 7.10 -4.34 -7.91
C ALA A 177 8.46 -5.01 -8.18
N ALA A 178 8.61 -5.56 -9.38
CA ALA A 178 9.81 -6.27 -9.80
C ALA A 178 10.30 -5.74 -11.15
N GLY A 179 11.49 -5.12 -11.18
CA GLY A 179 12.05 -4.46 -12.37
C GLY A 179 13.29 -5.14 -12.96
N ASN A 180 13.73 -6.27 -12.42
CA ASN A 180 14.89 -6.99 -12.92
C ASN A 180 14.77 -8.50 -12.69
N PRO A 181 15.59 -9.34 -13.40
CA PRO A 181 15.46 -10.80 -13.32
C PRO A 181 15.61 -11.39 -11.90
N HIS A 182 16.39 -10.74 -11.03
CA HIS A 182 16.54 -11.20 -9.65
C HIS A 182 15.25 -10.99 -8.85
N SER A 183 14.70 -9.77 -8.88
CA SER A 183 13.45 -9.45 -8.17
C SER A 183 12.25 -10.26 -8.70
N ILE A 184 12.17 -10.48 -10.03
CA ILE A 184 11.13 -11.31 -10.63
C ILE A 184 11.20 -12.76 -10.12
N ARG A 185 12.39 -13.38 -10.13
CA ARG A 185 12.56 -14.75 -9.60
C ARG A 185 12.20 -14.83 -8.11
N ARG A 186 12.58 -13.83 -7.32
CA ARG A 186 12.21 -13.81 -5.88
C ARG A 186 10.71 -13.68 -5.66
N ALA A 187 10.06 -12.81 -6.41
CA ALA A 187 8.61 -12.65 -6.33
C ALA A 187 7.89 -13.96 -6.68
N ALA A 188 8.28 -14.59 -7.79
CA ALA A 188 7.72 -15.87 -8.21
C ALA A 188 7.96 -17.01 -7.20
N ALA A 189 9.16 -17.08 -6.61
CA ALA A 189 9.48 -18.10 -5.60
C ALA A 189 8.65 -17.96 -4.31
N ARG A 190 8.14 -16.76 -4.03
CA ARG A 190 7.28 -16.46 -2.86
C ARG A 190 5.79 -16.50 -3.19
N GLY A 191 5.41 -16.80 -4.43
CA GLY A 191 4.02 -16.85 -4.87
C GLY A 191 3.32 -15.48 -4.94
N PHE A 192 4.09 -14.40 -5.07
CA PHE A 192 3.50 -13.07 -5.28
C PHE A 192 3.04 -12.87 -6.73
N ASN A 193 1.98 -12.05 -6.89
CA ASN A 193 1.50 -11.62 -8.20
C ASN A 193 2.41 -10.55 -8.81
#